data_c4be8682a1e43149b3573c91c82c0ec6
#
_entry.id   c4be8682a1e43149b3573c91c82c0ec6
#
_cell.length_a   1.000
_cell.length_b   1.000
_cell.length_c   1.000
_cell.angle_alpha   90.00
_cell.angle_beta   90.00
_cell.angle_gamma   90.00
#
_symmetry.space_group_name_H-M   'P 1'
#
loop_
_entity.id
_entity.type
_entity.pdbx_description
1 polymer ?
#
loop_
_entity_poly.entity_id
_entity_poly.type
_entity_poly.pdbx_seq_one_letter_code
_entity_poly.pdbx_strand_id
1 'polypeptide(L)'
;MHEERHAVQAPDLTRELVEQLGAVPGLDTTDGRDLLIDTLADRLPGAANIPRHNRPRSGILEIVRFCRREAGGLHELAAALTLYDPGSRPAHRVRELIAAAPAPPVLAALPDSETLAAAALLGRVRHLDARGLLYASAGELALPLRPVTTLGEAFDFLTGANARPDGLPPTVVLVEHVAAALDGSGPDDAPTAAGLRAWSDVQAGKLGLRTPLEAVRDELARTRAAQPAPACVVVQLCRSGADPERYRLSHWQQMRPGPWHPVPGRDRLVTLAEVADAVERLVLRAEQSWAGEPGRPVLEFILPLHLLNEPMEWLPVAFLPSSSTALCLTYPVVLRSLERMRAKESHRRWRNRWQQALDSPDTACHWDTAGSRDHDPGHWTSALAADEQLVSVVLSAPPLSGDPRGSRASLFDALFAGVPMAVWDRRPEPPSDFRKKARRLLKGKAIELPQRVHRLRMDAATAAAGRRGGHTGRHLAVLFDDPNRLVDWSGSPESDPGRVRGGHDEEGET
;
A
#
# COMPACT_ATOMS: atom_id res chain seq x y z
N MET A 1 -18.09 -38.51 20.85
CA MET A 1 -18.51 -37.22 21.41
C MET A 1 -17.29 -36.34 21.47
N HIS A 2 -17.04 -35.59 20.39
CA HIS A 2 -15.98 -34.56 20.30
C HIS A 2 -16.70 -33.21 20.48
N GLU A 3 -16.44 -32.55 21.60
CA GLU A 3 -16.82 -31.16 21.82
C GLU A 3 -15.96 -30.25 20.93
N GLU A 4 -16.54 -29.75 19.87
CA GLU A 4 -16.04 -28.60 19.14
C GLU A 4 -16.16 -27.36 20.02
N ARG A 5 -15.07 -26.94 20.63
CA ARG A 5 -14.98 -25.62 21.27
C ARG A 5 -14.96 -24.57 20.17
N HIS A 6 -16.09 -23.92 19.97
CA HIS A 6 -16.14 -22.65 19.22
C HIS A 6 -15.20 -21.64 19.88
N ALA A 7 -14.10 -21.31 19.19
CA ALA A 7 -13.29 -20.16 19.53
C ALA A 7 -14.15 -18.90 19.29
N VAL A 8 -14.68 -18.33 20.36
CA VAL A 8 -15.31 -17.01 20.36
C VAL A 8 -14.19 -16.04 19.95
N GLN A 9 -14.31 -15.43 18.76
CA GLN A 9 -13.43 -14.34 18.34
C GLN A 9 -13.47 -13.26 19.42
N ALA A 10 -12.29 -12.95 20.00
CA ALA A 10 -12.16 -11.86 20.94
C ALA A 10 -12.65 -10.56 20.27
N PRO A 11 -13.52 -9.78 20.94
CA PRO A 11 -14.02 -8.53 20.37
C PRO A 11 -12.84 -7.59 20.03
N ASP A 12 -12.95 -6.92 18.89
CA ASP A 12 -11.93 -5.95 18.45
C ASP A 12 -11.86 -4.79 19.46
N LEU A 13 -10.86 -4.86 20.35
CA LEU A 13 -10.65 -3.90 21.43
C LEU A 13 -10.60 -2.45 20.90
N THR A 14 -10.03 -2.23 19.71
CA THR A 14 -9.99 -0.90 19.09
C THR A 14 -11.37 -0.37 18.82
N ARG A 15 -12.24 -1.21 18.26
CA ARG A 15 -13.62 -0.83 17.93
C ARG A 15 -14.40 -0.51 19.21
N GLU A 16 -14.29 -1.34 20.23
CA GLU A 16 -14.99 -1.12 21.51
C GLU A 16 -14.48 0.16 22.21
N LEU A 17 -13.17 0.40 22.24
CA LEU A 17 -12.60 1.61 22.81
C LEU A 17 -13.09 2.86 22.05
N VAL A 18 -13.11 2.84 20.71
CA VAL A 18 -13.61 3.96 19.91
C VAL A 18 -15.08 4.22 20.14
N GLU A 19 -15.91 3.19 20.27
CA GLU A 19 -17.35 3.29 20.56
C GLU A 19 -17.58 3.90 21.95
N GLN A 20 -16.90 3.40 22.97
CA GLN A 20 -17.08 3.87 24.36
C GLN A 20 -16.51 5.27 24.55
N LEU A 21 -15.34 5.60 23.99
CA LEU A 21 -14.80 6.96 24.01
C LEU A 21 -15.72 7.95 23.27
N GLY A 22 -16.34 7.54 22.16
CA GLY A 22 -17.32 8.35 21.45
C GLY A 22 -18.59 8.67 22.24
N ALA A 23 -18.89 7.89 23.29
CA ALA A 23 -19.99 8.12 24.20
C ALA A 23 -19.61 8.93 25.46
N VAL A 24 -18.32 9.23 25.67
CA VAL A 24 -17.87 10.06 26.79
C VAL A 24 -18.30 11.50 26.54
N PRO A 25 -18.99 12.16 27.51
CA PRO A 25 -19.41 13.54 27.37
C PRO A 25 -18.27 14.50 27.01
N GLY A 26 -18.49 15.34 26.00
CA GLY A 26 -17.52 16.33 25.53
C GLY A 26 -16.54 15.82 24.47
N LEU A 27 -16.29 14.51 24.33
CA LEU A 27 -15.40 14.00 23.28
C LEU A 27 -16.03 14.02 21.87
N ASP A 28 -17.32 14.32 21.76
CA ASP A 28 -18.00 14.65 20.52
C ASP A 28 -17.58 16.01 19.95
N THR A 29 -17.07 16.92 20.81
CA THR A 29 -16.55 18.24 20.41
C THR A 29 -15.06 18.21 20.08
N THR A 30 -14.58 19.17 19.29
CA THR A 30 -13.15 19.32 18.99
C THR A 30 -12.39 19.72 20.26
N ASP A 31 -12.92 20.68 21.01
CA ASP A 31 -12.28 21.21 22.23
C ASP A 31 -12.10 20.12 23.29
N GLY A 32 -13.11 19.25 23.47
CA GLY A 32 -13.00 18.14 24.41
C GLY A 32 -11.94 17.11 24.03
N ARG A 33 -11.82 16.80 22.73
CA ARG A 33 -10.76 15.90 22.26
C ARG A 33 -9.39 16.53 22.37
N ASP A 34 -9.28 17.84 22.10
CA ASP A 34 -8.04 18.59 22.24
C ASP A 34 -7.60 18.64 23.70
N LEU A 35 -8.52 18.84 24.62
CA LEU A 35 -8.24 18.78 26.06
C LEU A 35 -7.75 17.39 26.50
N LEU A 36 -8.35 16.33 25.99
CA LEU A 36 -7.88 14.96 26.27
C LEU A 36 -6.47 14.71 25.69
N ILE A 37 -6.19 15.20 24.48
CA ILE A 37 -4.87 15.11 23.85
C ILE A 37 -3.83 15.88 24.68
N ASP A 38 -4.16 17.09 25.11
CA ASP A 38 -3.26 17.92 25.93
C ASP A 38 -2.99 17.25 27.29
N THR A 39 -4.04 16.67 27.93
CA THR A 39 -3.88 15.87 29.16
C THR A 39 -3.01 14.62 28.94
N LEU A 40 -3.10 14.00 27.77
CA LEU A 40 -2.23 12.88 27.39
C LEU A 40 -0.79 13.35 27.14
N ALA A 41 -0.60 14.53 26.55
CA ALA A 41 0.72 15.06 26.23
C ALA A 41 1.56 15.36 27.47
N ASP A 42 0.94 15.70 28.60
CA ASP A 42 1.60 15.84 29.91
C ASP A 42 2.19 14.52 30.43
N ARG A 43 1.66 13.39 29.95
CA ARG A 43 2.02 12.02 30.38
C ARG A 43 2.79 11.24 29.34
N LEU A 44 2.50 11.51 28.07
CA LEU A 44 3.10 10.90 26.87
C LEU A 44 3.59 12.01 25.93
N PRO A 45 4.86 12.37 25.92
CA PRO A 45 5.37 13.54 25.18
C PRO A 45 5.05 13.51 23.68
N GLY A 46 4.87 12.34 23.09
CA GLY A 46 4.46 12.17 21.68
C GLY A 46 2.99 12.52 21.39
N ALA A 47 2.12 12.57 22.43
CA ALA A 47 0.69 12.79 22.25
C ALA A 47 0.34 14.17 21.70
N ALA A 48 1.19 15.18 21.92
CA ALA A 48 1.02 16.51 21.34
C ALA A 48 0.98 16.49 19.77
N ASN A 49 1.52 15.44 19.15
CA ASN A 49 1.55 15.28 17.69
C ASN A 49 0.36 14.48 17.14
N ILE A 50 -0.61 14.09 17.97
CA ILE A 50 -1.83 13.41 17.51
C ILE A 50 -2.57 14.34 16.55
N PRO A 51 -2.91 13.90 15.33
CA PRO A 51 -3.65 14.71 14.37
C PRO A 51 -5.01 15.12 14.91
N ARG A 52 -5.30 16.42 14.88
CA ARG A 52 -6.56 16.99 15.35
C ARG A 52 -7.60 16.93 14.20
N HIS A 53 -8.72 16.29 14.45
CA HIS A 53 -9.77 16.08 13.46
C HIS A 53 -11.07 16.75 13.86
N ASN A 54 -11.75 17.40 12.92
CA ASN A 54 -13.07 17.98 13.16
C ASN A 54 -14.16 16.92 13.35
N ARG A 55 -13.96 15.69 12.83
CA ARG A 55 -14.90 14.57 12.99
C ARG A 55 -14.61 13.80 14.27
N PRO A 56 -15.60 13.63 15.17
CA PRO A 56 -15.39 12.99 16.48
C PRO A 56 -14.77 11.60 16.39
N ARG A 57 -15.36 10.72 15.56
CA ARG A 57 -14.90 9.33 15.44
C ARG A 57 -13.47 9.21 14.90
N SER A 58 -13.08 10.09 13.97
CA SER A 58 -11.71 10.09 13.42
C SER A 58 -10.70 10.56 14.45
N GLY A 59 -11.01 11.63 15.21
CA GLY A 59 -10.13 12.12 16.28
C GLY A 59 -9.96 11.10 17.40
N ILE A 60 -11.05 10.46 17.84
CA ILE A 60 -11.01 9.40 18.84
C ILE A 60 -10.20 8.19 18.36
N LEU A 61 -10.37 7.79 17.09
CA LEU A 61 -9.62 6.68 16.52
C LEU A 61 -8.11 6.96 16.52
N GLU A 62 -7.70 8.18 16.20
CA GLU A 62 -6.27 8.56 16.25
C GLU A 62 -5.71 8.57 17.69
N ILE A 63 -6.49 9.02 18.65
CA ILE A 63 -6.12 8.93 20.08
C ILE A 63 -5.91 7.46 20.48
N VAL A 64 -6.88 6.58 20.16
CA VAL A 64 -6.77 5.16 20.50
C VAL A 64 -5.58 4.50 19.78
N ARG A 65 -5.38 4.80 18.51
CA ARG A 65 -4.24 4.29 17.73
C ARG A 65 -2.91 4.73 18.32
N PHE A 66 -2.79 6.00 18.66
CA PHE A 66 -1.59 6.53 19.31
C PHE A 66 -1.33 5.78 20.62
N CYS A 67 -2.32 5.72 21.52
CA CYS A 67 -2.15 5.07 22.81
C CYS A 67 -1.86 3.56 22.71
N ARG A 68 -2.34 2.88 21.65
CA ARG A 68 -2.00 1.48 21.40
C ARG A 68 -0.58 1.25 20.88
N ARG A 69 0.04 2.29 20.30
CA ARG A 69 1.42 2.24 19.77
C ARG A 69 2.46 2.53 20.83
N GLU A 70 2.13 3.40 21.77
CA GLU A 70 3.04 3.78 22.84
C GLU A 70 3.08 2.77 24.00
N ALA A 71 4.27 2.51 24.53
CA ALA A 71 4.44 1.64 25.69
C ALA A 71 3.67 2.19 26.88
N GLY A 72 2.75 1.40 27.43
CA GLY A 72 1.86 1.87 28.52
C GLY A 72 0.79 2.87 28.09
N GLY A 73 0.70 3.23 26.79
CA GLY A 73 -0.16 4.30 26.30
C GLY A 73 -1.64 4.11 26.59
N LEU A 74 -2.17 2.87 26.57
CA LEU A 74 -3.54 2.60 27.00
C LEU A 74 -3.73 2.85 28.49
N HIS A 75 -2.73 2.55 29.32
CA HIS A 75 -2.76 2.84 30.76
C HIS A 75 -2.80 4.35 31.01
N GLU A 76 -1.99 5.12 30.27
CA GLU A 76 -1.97 6.58 30.34
C GLU A 76 -3.28 7.19 29.80
N LEU A 77 -3.92 6.58 28.79
CA LEU A 77 -5.26 6.96 28.33
C LEU A 77 -6.30 6.78 29.45
N ALA A 78 -6.27 5.65 30.15
CA ALA A 78 -7.17 5.40 31.28
C ALA A 78 -6.95 6.41 32.41
N ALA A 79 -5.70 6.78 32.68
CA ALA A 79 -5.33 7.78 33.67
C ALA A 79 -5.76 9.21 33.25
N ALA A 80 -5.51 9.61 31.99
CA ALA A 80 -5.95 10.88 31.43
C ALA A 80 -7.48 10.98 31.43
N LEU A 81 -8.19 9.89 31.09
CA LEU A 81 -9.64 9.84 31.11
C LEU A 81 -10.21 9.95 32.53
N THR A 82 -9.47 9.50 33.54
CA THR A 82 -9.85 9.68 34.96
C THR A 82 -9.79 11.14 35.38
N LEU A 83 -8.86 11.92 34.81
CA LEU A 83 -8.77 13.37 35.04
C LEU A 83 -9.83 14.13 34.22
N TYR A 84 -10.07 13.71 33.01
CA TYR A 84 -11.01 14.35 32.09
C TYR A 84 -12.47 14.14 32.50
N ASP A 85 -12.85 12.89 32.74
CA ASP A 85 -14.22 12.50 33.16
C ASP A 85 -14.18 11.32 34.15
N PRO A 86 -14.13 11.60 35.47
CA PRO A 86 -14.04 10.56 36.48
C PRO A 86 -15.35 9.76 36.66
N GLY A 87 -16.52 10.31 36.25
CA GLY A 87 -17.81 9.85 36.72
C GLY A 87 -18.74 9.22 35.69
N SER A 88 -18.53 9.40 34.38
CA SER A 88 -19.45 8.86 33.40
C SER A 88 -19.31 7.33 33.22
N ARG A 89 -20.43 6.67 32.89
CA ARG A 89 -20.44 5.24 32.58
C ARG A 89 -19.54 4.87 31.40
N PRO A 90 -19.54 5.62 30.27
CA PRO A 90 -18.64 5.34 29.15
C PRO A 90 -17.16 5.43 29.55
N ALA A 91 -16.75 6.46 30.31
CA ALA A 91 -15.37 6.60 30.77
C ALA A 91 -14.99 5.44 31.72
N HIS A 92 -15.90 5.00 32.60
CA HIS A 92 -15.67 3.83 33.43
C HIS A 92 -15.52 2.56 32.58
N ARG A 93 -16.36 2.39 31.55
CA ARG A 93 -16.30 1.24 30.64
C ARG A 93 -14.99 1.20 29.84
N VAL A 94 -14.47 2.33 29.39
CA VAL A 94 -13.14 2.42 28.73
C VAL A 94 -12.06 1.92 29.69
N ARG A 95 -12.08 2.38 30.96
CA ARG A 95 -11.09 1.94 31.96
C ARG A 95 -11.18 0.43 32.24
N GLU A 96 -12.40 -0.13 32.32
CA GLU A 96 -12.60 -1.58 32.46
C GLU A 96 -12.07 -2.36 31.25
N LEU A 97 -12.33 -1.90 30.02
CA LEU A 97 -11.84 -2.52 28.80
C LEU A 97 -10.33 -2.53 28.76
N ILE A 98 -9.70 -1.42 29.17
CA ILE A 98 -8.23 -1.32 29.23
C ILE A 98 -7.68 -2.23 30.34
N ALA A 99 -8.33 -2.29 31.50
CA ALA A 99 -7.90 -3.15 32.61
C ALA A 99 -8.10 -4.65 32.32
N ALA A 100 -9.15 -5.00 31.55
CA ALA A 100 -9.44 -6.37 31.13
C ALA A 100 -8.65 -6.78 29.87
N ALA A 101 -8.11 -5.82 29.13
CA ALA A 101 -7.25 -6.13 28.02
C ALA A 101 -6.04 -6.94 28.55
N PRO A 102 -5.69 -8.08 27.91
CA PRO A 102 -4.43 -8.73 28.28
C PRO A 102 -3.37 -7.65 28.19
N ALA A 103 -2.68 -7.42 29.32
CA ALA A 103 -1.54 -6.52 29.31
C ALA A 103 -0.69 -6.96 28.12
N PRO A 104 -0.33 -6.05 27.18
CA PRO A 104 0.66 -6.41 26.19
C PRO A 104 1.80 -7.00 27.02
N PRO A 105 2.36 -8.17 26.67
CA PRO A 105 3.43 -8.72 27.43
C PRO A 105 4.38 -7.55 27.61
N VAL A 106 4.56 -7.11 28.87
CA VAL A 106 5.55 -6.09 29.18
C VAL A 106 6.81 -6.76 28.72
N LEU A 107 7.27 -6.37 27.52
CA LEU A 107 8.57 -6.77 27.05
C LEU A 107 9.48 -6.25 28.15
N ALA A 108 9.86 -7.14 29.05
CA ALA A 108 10.92 -6.82 30.01
C ALA A 108 12.02 -6.26 29.12
N ALA A 109 12.38 -5.00 29.33
CA ALA A 109 13.37 -4.32 28.50
C ALA A 109 14.48 -5.32 28.28
N LEU A 110 14.83 -5.58 27.03
CA LEU A 110 15.86 -6.57 26.70
C LEU A 110 17.05 -6.26 27.60
N PRO A 111 17.64 -7.24 28.30
CA PRO A 111 18.81 -6.99 29.12
C PRO A 111 19.86 -6.24 28.28
N ASP A 112 20.53 -5.25 28.84
CA ASP A 112 21.50 -4.41 28.13
C ASP A 112 22.51 -5.25 27.34
N SER A 113 22.92 -6.41 27.88
CA SER A 113 23.84 -7.35 27.22
C SER A 113 23.29 -7.94 25.92
N GLU A 114 21.99 -8.18 25.85
CA GLU A 114 21.33 -8.75 24.66
C GLU A 114 21.06 -7.70 23.61
N THR A 115 20.69 -6.50 24.04
CA THR A 115 20.58 -5.33 23.17
C THR A 115 21.94 -4.98 22.56
N LEU A 116 23.01 -4.98 23.35
CA LEU A 116 24.38 -4.77 22.86
C LEU A 116 24.83 -5.85 21.89
N ALA A 117 24.45 -7.13 22.10
CA ALA A 117 24.79 -8.21 21.18
C ALA A 117 24.14 -8.04 19.81
N ALA A 118 22.84 -7.69 19.78
CA ALA A 118 22.14 -7.37 18.52
C ALA A 118 22.75 -6.14 17.84
N ALA A 119 22.98 -5.05 18.59
CA ALA A 119 23.56 -3.82 18.06
C ALA A 119 24.96 -4.05 17.48
N ALA A 120 25.80 -4.90 18.10
CA ALA A 120 27.11 -5.24 17.57
C ALA A 120 27.05 -6.00 16.25
N LEU A 121 26.08 -6.90 16.07
CA LEU A 121 25.85 -7.60 14.80
C LEU A 121 25.33 -6.65 13.73
N LEU A 122 24.33 -5.82 14.05
CA LEU A 122 23.75 -4.83 13.14
C LEU A 122 24.78 -3.76 12.72
N GLY A 123 25.70 -3.37 13.62
CA GLY A 123 26.76 -2.41 13.34
C GLY A 123 27.79 -2.87 12.30
N ARG A 124 27.86 -4.19 12.02
CA ARG A 124 28.71 -4.75 10.95
C ARG A 124 28.10 -4.56 9.56
N VAL A 125 26.78 -4.34 9.49
CA VAL A 125 26.03 -4.25 8.24
C VAL A 125 25.81 -2.78 7.89
N ARG A 126 26.54 -2.30 6.87
CA ARG A 126 26.49 -0.88 6.47
C ARG A 126 25.92 -0.66 5.06
N HIS A 127 25.74 -1.71 4.29
CA HIS A 127 25.35 -1.66 2.89
C HIS A 127 23.83 -1.84 2.67
N LEU A 128 23.06 -2.17 3.72
CA LEU A 128 21.62 -2.31 3.63
C LEU A 128 20.90 -0.98 3.90
N ASP A 129 19.73 -0.83 3.30
CA ASP A 129 18.85 0.31 3.54
C ASP A 129 18.17 0.20 4.92
N ALA A 130 18.76 0.83 5.92
CA ALA A 130 18.24 0.82 7.29
C ALA A 130 16.83 1.40 7.39
N ARG A 131 16.51 2.41 6.58
CA ARG A 131 15.21 3.05 6.56
C ARG A 131 14.14 2.15 5.96
N GLY A 132 14.42 1.52 4.82
CA GLY A 132 13.50 0.55 4.20
C GLY A 132 13.23 -0.64 5.12
N LEU A 133 14.26 -1.18 5.78
CA LEU A 133 14.12 -2.30 6.73
C LEU A 133 13.35 -1.91 7.99
N LEU A 134 13.54 -0.68 8.51
CA LEU A 134 12.73 -0.15 9.61
C LEU A 134 11.25 -0.11 9.22
N TYR A 135 10.92 0.43 8.05
CA TYR A 135 9.54 0.49 7.56
C TYR A 135 8.93 -0.90 7.41
N ALA A 136 9.66 -1.85 6.83
CA ALA A 136 9.21 -3.22 6.68
C ALA A 136 8.92 -3.91 8.03
N SER A 137 9.66 -3.56 9.07
CA SER A 137 9.58 -4.17 10.40
C SER A 137 8.59 -3.49 11.34
N ALA A 138 8.41 -2.17 11.16
CA ALA A 138 7.60 -1.34 12.06
C ALA A 138 6.09 -1.60 11.93
N GLY A 139 5.63 -2.10 10.78
CA GLY A 139 4.20 -2.34 10.52
C GLY A 139 3.38 -1.06 10.66
N GLU A 140 2.43 -1.04 11.61
CA GLU A 140 1.57 0.12 11.90
C GLU A 140 2.19 1.14 12.88
N LEU A 141 3.46 0.98 13.29
CA LEU A 141 4.11 1.89 14.23
C LEU A 141 4.30 3.29 13.61
N ALA A 142 4.20 4.31 14.46
CA ALA A 142 4.60 5.66 14.08
C ALA A 142 6.12 5.69 13.80
N LEU A 143 6.49 6.33 12.71
CA LEU A 143 7.88 6.36 12.28
C LEU A 143 8.62 7.55 12.89
N PRO A 144 9.96 7.46 13.05
CA PRO A 144 10.72 8.52 13.65
C PRO A 144 10.66 9.81 12.82
N LEU A 145 10.53 10.95 13.49
CA LEU A 145 10.54 12.28 12.85
C LEU A 145 11.92 12.61 12.23
N ARG A 146 12.98 12.01 12.77
CA ARG A 146 14.35 12.15 12.24
C ARG A 146 14.65 11.01 11.27
N PRO A 147 15.41 11.28 10.21
CA PRO A 147 15.84 10.22 9.29
C PRO A 147 16.72 9.21 10.04
N VAL A 148 16.35 7.94 9.94
CA VAL A 148 17.18 6.81 10.39
C VAL A 148 18.17 6.48 9.28
N THR A 149 19.45 6.40 9.61
CA THR A 149 20.55 6.19 8.66
C THR A 149 21.28 4.89 8.88
N THR A 150 21.18 4.30 10.07
CA THR A 150 21.86 3.07 10.44
C THR A 150 20.90 2.02 11.01
N LEU A 151 21.24 0.75 10.89
CA LEU A 151 20.46 -0.35 11.48
C LEU A 151 20.45 -0.30 13.01
N GLY A 152 21.49 0.25 13.64
CA GLY A 152 21.52 0.51 15.08
C GLY A 152 20.46 1.53 15.48
N GLU A 153 20.37 2.66 14.80
CA GLU A 153 19.32 3.67 15.05
C GLU A 153 17.90 3.10 14.83
N ALA A 154 17.74 2.22 13.81
CA ALA A 154 16.47 1.53 13.58
C ALA A 154 16.11 0.59 14.74
N PHE A 155 17.08 -0.15 15.23
CA PHE A 155 16.92 -1.08 16.35
C PHE A 155 16.59 -0.33 17.64
N ASP A 156 17.35 0.74 17.95
CA ASP A 156 17.13 1.58 19.14
C ASP A 156 15.74 2.20 19.14
N PHE A 157 15.29 2.68 17.97
CA PHE A 157 13.93 3.21 17.82
C PHE A 157 12.86 2.15 18.15
N LEU A 158 13.05 0.92 17.67
CA LEU A 158 12.07 -0.17 17.88
C LEU A 158 12.14 -0.77 19.29
N THR A 159 13.22 -0.55 20.05
CA THR A 159 13.34 -1.02 21.44
C THR A 159 12.29 -0.37 22.34
N GLY A 160 11.89 0.88 22.06
CA GLY A 160 10.82 1.59 22.75
C GLY A 160 9.41 1.30 22.25
N ALA A 161 9.25 0.46 21.22
CA ALA A 161 7.96 0.20 20.62
C ALA A 161 7.23 -0.99 21.26
N ASN A 162 5.89 -0.95 21.26
CA ASN A 162 5.07 -2.06 21.73
C ASN A 162 5.22 -3.30 20.83
N ALA A 163 4.99 -4.48 21.41
CA ALA A 163 4.89 -5.71 20.66
C ALA A 163 3.78 -5.65 19.60
N ARG A 164 3.98 -6.40 18.53
CA ARG A 164 2.98 -6.59 17.47
C ARG A 164 1.74 -7.34 18.01
N PRO A 165 0.62 -7.37 17.26
CA PRO A 165 -0.57 -8.12 17.65
C PRO A 165 -0.32 -9.62 17.88
N ASP A 166 0.70 -10.20 17.23
CA ASP A 166 1.16 -11.59 17.43
C ASP A 166 2.08 -11.75 18.66
N GLY A 167 2.35 -10.65 19.38
CA GLY A 167 3.21 -10.61 20.56
C GLY A 167 4.69 -10.47 20.25
N LEU A 168 5.11 -10.59 18.98
CA LEU A 168 6.53 -10.56 18.63
C LEU A 168 7.08 -9.11 18.74
N PRO A 169 8.26 -8.92 19.40
CA PRO A 169 8.91 -7.62 19.47
C PRO A 169 9.27 -7.09 18.08
N PRO A 170 9.00 -5.81 17.76
CA PRO A 170 9.41 -5.23 16.48
C PRO A 170 10.92 -5.28 16.24
N THR A 171 11.74 -5.28 17.30
CA THR A 171 13.19 -5.47 17.22
C THR A 171 13.58 -6.86 16.68
N VAL A 172 12.86 -7.91 17.10
CA VAL A 172 13.07 -9.29 16.57
C VAL A 172 12.68 -9.34 15.09
N VAL A 173 11.61 -8.68 14.72
CA VAL A 173 11.17 -8.60 13.32
C VAL A 173 12.20 -7.86 12.46
N LEU A 174 12.75 -6.72 12.94
CA LEU A 174 13.84 -6.02 12.25
C LEU A 174 15.05 -6.92 12.04
N VAL A 175 15.47 -7.63 13.09
CA VAL A 175 16.62 -8.55 13.03
C VAL A 175 16.41 -9.64 11.99
N GLU A 176 15.21 -10.22 11.90
CA GLU A 176 14.86 -11.21 10.86
C GLU A 176 14.85 -10.62 9.45
N HIS A 177 14.33 -9.40 9.28
CA HIS A 177 14.40 -8.71 7.97
C HIS A 177 15.85 -8.46 7.55
N VAL A 178 16.73 -8.03 8.48
CA VAL A 178 18.15 -7.85 8.19
C VAL A 178 18.81 -9.18 7.84
N ALA A 179 18.57 -10.24 8.63
CA ALA A 179 19.13 -11.55 8.36
C ALA A 179 18.70 -12.11 7.00
N ALA A 180 17.42 -11.94 6.64
CA ALA A 180 16.89 -12.34 5.34
C ALA A 180 17.52 -11.54 4.18
N ALA A 181 17.76 -10.24 4.36
CA ALA A 181 18.42 -9.41 3.36
C ALA A 181 19.88 -9.83 3.14
N LEU A 182 20.59 -10.21 4.20
CA LEU A 182 21.99 -10.67 4.14
C LEU A 182 22.16 -12.03 3.44
N ASP A 183 21.15 -12.90 3.47
CA ASP A 183 21.23 -14.20 2.75
C ASP A 183 21.47 -14.08 1.24
N GLY A 184 21.21 -12.93 0.65
CA GLY A 184 21.44 -12.66 -0.78
C GLY A 184 22.68 -11.84 -1.09
N SER A 185 23.39 -11.33 -0.05
CA SER A 185 24.43 -10.30 -0.22
C SER A 185 25.84 -10.88 -0.45
N GLY A 186 26.10 -12.11 -0.04
CA GLY A 186 27.38 -12.78 -0.27
C GLY A 186 27.85 -13.67 0.88
N PRO A 187 28.95 -14.44 0.69
CA PRO A 187 29.45 -15.37 1.69
C PRO A 187 29.98 -14.66 2.95
N ASP A 188 30.46 -13.43 2.84
CA ASP A 188 31.02 -12.67 3.97
C ASP A 188 29.92 -12.24 4.96
N ASP A 189 28.67 -12.12 4.54
CA ASP A 189 27.54 -11.75 5.36
C ASP A 189 26.87 -12.94 6.06
N ALA A 190 27.12 -14.16 5.59
CA ALA A 190 26.49 -15.37 6.13
C ALA A 190 26.71 -15.58 7.65
N PRO A 191 27.90 -15.35 8.22
CA PRO A 191 28.08 -15.47 9.67
C PRO A 191 27.28 -14.44 10.47
N THR A 192 27.12 -13.22 9.93
CA THR A 192 26.32 -12.18 10.57
C THR A 192 24.84 -12.52 10.51
N ALA A 193 24.34 -13.01 9.38
CA ALA A 193 22.96 -13.47 9.23
C ALA A 193 22.64 -14.62 10.20
N ALA A 194 23.54 -15.61 10.32
CA ALA A 194 23.39 -16.71 11.26
C ALA A 194 23.37 -16.23 12.72
N GLY A 195 24.25 -15.29 13.09
CA GLY A 195 24.28 -14.68 14.42
C GLY A 195 23.00 -13.93 14.77
N LEU A 196 22.45 -13.17 13.82
CA LEU A 196 21.17 -12.45 13.98
C LEU A 196 20.02 -13.43 14.19
N ARG A 197 19.94 -14.52 13.41
CA ARG A 197 18.89 -15.54 13.60
C ARG A 197 19.02 -16.26 14.94
N ALA A 198 20.23 -16.60 15.36
CA ALA A 198 20.46 -17.21 16.66
C ALA A 198 20.00 -16.30 17.81
N TRP A 199 20.24 -14.99 17.68
CA TRP A 199 19.74 -14.01 18.63
C TRP A 199 18.18 -13.98 18.65
N SER A 200 17.52 -13.93 17.50
CA SER A 200 16.06 -14.00 17.38
C SER A 200 15.49 -15.27 18.02
N ASP A 201 16.12 -16.43 17.78
CA ASP A 201 15.67 -17.70 18.34
C ASP A 201 15.73 -17.70 19.88
N VAL A 202 16.78 -17.10 20.45
CA VAL A 202 16.90 -16.94 21.90
C VAL A 202 15.79 -16.04 22.44
N GLN A 203 15.52 -14.90 21.79
CA GLN A 203 14.49 -13.98 22.25
C GLN A 203 13.08 -14.59 22.14
N ALA A 204 12.74 -15.16 20.98
CA ALA A 204 11.47 -15.83 20.78
C ALA A 204 11.28 -17.04 21.72
N GLY A 205 12.36 -17.77 22.01
CA GLY A 205 12.35 -18.87 22.98
C GLY A 205 12.02 -18.42 24.39
N LYS A 206 12.61 -17.31 24.86
CA LYS A 206 12.34 -16.73 26.19
C LYS A 206 10.90 -16.24 26.33
N LEU A 207 10.33 -15.71 25.26
CA LEU A 207 8.97 -15.17 25.21
C LEU A 207 7.89 -16.22 24.88
N GLY A 208 8.27 -17.46 24.53
CA GLY A 208 7.33 -18.47 24.06
C GLY A 208 6.73 -18.19 22.69
N LEU A 209 7.40 -17.38 21.85
CA LEU A 209 6.89 -16.84 20.59
C LEU A 209 7.57 -17.46 19.34
N ARG A 210 7.98 -18.76 19.42
CA ARG A 210 8.61 -19.45 18.30
C ARG A 210 7.72 -19.54 17.07
N THR A 211 6.44 -19.85 17.25
CA THR A 211 5.48 -19.93 16.13
C THR A 211 5.29 -18.59 15.40
N PRO A 212 5.08 -17.44 16.09
CA PRO A 212 5.12 -16.14 15.43
C PRO A 212 6.42 -15.83 14.69
N LEU A 213 7.58 -16.21 15.24
CA LEU A 213 8.88 -16.04 14.59
C LEU A 213 8.97 -16.85 13.29
N GLU A 214 8.54 -18.12 13.32
CA GLU A 214 8.49 -18.97 12.13
C GLU A 214 7.57 -18.38 11.05
N ALA A 215 6.41 -17.85 11.43
CA ALA A 215 5.50 -17.19 10.50
C ALA A 215 6.13 -15.96 9.80
N VAL A 216 6.94 -15.16 10.52
CA VAL A 216 7.73 -14.07 9.93
C VAL A 216 8.75 -14.59 8.95
N ARG A 217 9.49 -15.65 9.30
CA ARG A 217 10.50 -16.27 8.42
C ARG A 217 9.87 -16.84 7.15
N ASP A 218 8.72 -17.49 7.26
CA ASP A 218 7.98 -18.02 6.10
C ASP A 218 7.49 -16.88 5.18
N GLU A 219 7.06 -15.77 5.75
CA GLU A 219 6.67 -14.59 4.97
C GLU A 219 7.88 -14.00 4.23
N LEU A 220 9.01 -13.85 4.92
CA LEU A 220 10.27 -13.35 4.33
C LEU A 220 10.79 -14.29 3.23
N ALA A 221 10.70 -15.61 3.43
CA ALA A 221 11.08 -16.59 2.41
C ALA A 221 10.17 -16.50 1.17
N ARG A 222 8.85 -16.34 1.36
CA ARG A 222 7.89 -16.12 0.26
C ARG A 222 8.16 -14.82 -0.48
N THR A 223 8.44 -13.75 0.23
CA THR A 223 8.80 -12.43 -0.35
C THR A 223 10.11 -12.51 -1.12
N ARG A 224 11.09 -13.28 -0.63
CA ARG A 224 12.36 -13.49 -1.31
C ARG A 224 12.24 -14.35 -2.57
N ALA A 225 11.37 -15.35 -2.56
CA ALA A 225 11.09 -16.18 -3.73
C ALA A 225 10.35 -15.38 -4.83
N ALA A 226 9.72 -14.26 -4.48
CA ALA A 226 9.16 -13.33 -5.46
C ALA A 226 10.28 -12.67 -6.29
N GLN A 227 9.98 -12.35 -7.55
CA GLN A 227 10.94 -11.63 -8.39
C GLN A 227 11.33 -10.29 -7.75
N PRO A 228 12.63 -9.93 -7.74
CA PRO A 228 13.06 -8.68 -7.17
C PRO A 228 12.38 -7.50 -7.87
N ALA A 229 11.79 -6.61 -7.09
CA ALA A 229 11.22 -5.38 -7.60
C ALA A 229 12.33 -4.46 -8.11
N PRO A 230 12.16 -3.77 -9.24
CA PRO A 230 13.11 -2.75 -9.68
C PRO A 230 13.08 -1.54 -8.74
N ALA A 231 14.12 -0.69 -8.81
CA ALA A 231 14.02 0.64 -8.26
C ALA A 231 12.80 1.36 -8.88
N CYS A 232 12.00 2.03 -8.07
CA CYS A 232 10.79 2.68 -8.59
C CYS A 232 10.29 3.83 -7.71
N VAL A 233 9.47 4.68 -8.31
CA VAL A 233 8.56 5.59 -7.60
C VAL A 233 7.13 5.14 -7.87
N VAL A 234 6.37 4.98 -6.80
CA VAL A 234 4.91 4.77 -6.85
C VAL A 234 4.24 6.08 -6.48
N VAL A 235 3.35 6.56 -7.32
CA VAL A 235 2.53 7.75 -7.08
C VAL A 235 1.07 7.35 -7.01
N GLN A 236 0.39 7.68 -5.93
CA GLN A 236 -1.03 7.42 -5.75
C GLN A 236 -1.80 8.74 -5.74
N LEU A 237 -2.90 8.78 -6.47
CA LEU A 237 -3.89 9.84 -6.39
C LEU A 237 -5.18 9.29 -5.77
N CYS A 238 -5.67 9.97 -4.74
CA CYS A 238 -6.93 9.63 -4.08
C CYS A 238 -7.74 10.91 -3.89
N ARG A 239 -9.03 10.93 -4.24
CA ARG A 239 -9.88 12.12 -4.00
C ARG A 239 -9.84 12.52 -2.54
N SER A 240 -9.72 13.81 -2.28
CA SER A 240 -9.94 14.37 -0.94
C SER A 240 -11.44 14.46 -0.66
N GLY A 241 -11.91 13.86 0.45
CA GLY A 241 -13.34 13.88 0.76
C GLY A 241 -13.89 15.26 1.11
N ALA A 242 -13.03 16.23 1.39
CA ALA A 242 -13.42 17.60 1.74
C ALA A 242 -13.62 18.49 0.50
N ASP A 243 -12.92 18.20 -0.61
CA ASP A 243 -12.94 18.98 -1.84
C ASP A 243 -12.83 18.03 -3.05
N PRO A 244 -13.88 17.92 -3.89
CA PRO A 244 -13.91 16.99 -5.03
C PRO A 244 -12.90 17.35 -6.13
N GLU A 245 -12.39 18.59 -6.18
CA GLU A 245 -11.40 19.05 -7.14
C GLU A 245 -9.96 18.75 -6.68
N ARG A 246 -9.78 18.33 -5.41
CA ARG A 246 -8.46 18.03 -4.85
C ARG A 246 -8.24 16.54 -4.67
N TYR A 247 -6.99 16.18 -4.91
CA TYR A 247 -6.48 14.84 -4.73
C TYR A 247 -5.40 14.86 -3.67
N ARG A 248 -5.40 13.85 -2.81
CA ARG A 248 -4.23 13.51 -2.00
C ARG A 248 -3.28 12.75 -2.89
N LEU A 249 -2.09 13.31 -3.07
CA LEU A 249 -0.97 12.67 -3.73
C LEU A 249 -0.08 12.06 -2.66
N SER A 250 -0.07 10.74 -2.57
CA SER A 250 0.85 9.94 -1.75
C SER A 250 1.91 9.32 -2.65
N HIS A 251 3.10 9.08 -2.12
CA HIS A 251 4.15 8.45 -2.90
C HIS A 251 5.05 7.56 -2.04
N TRP A 252 5.63 6.56 -2.70
CA TRP A 252 6.60 5.63 -2.12
C TRP A 252 7.77 5.48 -3.07
N GLN A 253 8.96 5.25 -2.52
CA GLN A 253 10.19 5.08 -3.28
C GLN A 253 10.90 3.79 -2.89
N GLN A 254 11.09 2.90 -3.86
CA GLN A 254 12.01 1.77 -3.79
C GLN A 254 13.37 2.25 -4.29
N MET A 255 14.35 2.37 -3.39
CA MET A 255 15.64 2.98 -3.69
C MET A 255 16.50 2.10 -4.60
N ARG A 256 16.46 0.77 -4.39
CA ARG A 256 17.29 -0.22 -5.07
C ARG A 256 16.47 -1.41 -5.54
N PRO A 257 16.91 -2.10 -6.61
CA PRO A 257 16.33 -3.38 -6.96
C PRO A 257 16.47 -4.38 -5.80
N GLY A 258 15.40 -5.12 -5.51
CA GLY A 258 15.42 -6.08 -4.40
C GLY A 258 14.02 -6.47 -3.90
N PRO A 259 13.92 -7.01 -2.70
CA PRO A 259 12.64 -7.24 -2.03
C PRO A 259 11.81 -5.95 -1.97
N TRP A 260 10.48 -6.09 -2.03
CA TRP A 260 9.58 -4.95 -2.05
C TRP A 260 9.47 -4.28 -0.67
N HIS A 261 10.18 -3.17 -0.48
CA HIS A 261 10.18 -2.37 0.75
C HIS A 261 10.21 -0.87 0.41
N PRO A 262 9.18 -0.32 -0.24
CA PRO A 262 9.16 1.06 -0.66
C PRO A 262 8.97 2.00 0.53
N VAL A 263 9.77 3.04 0.59
CA VAL A 263 9.74 4.05 1.65
C VAL A 263 8.68 5.10 1.34
N PRO A 264 7.69 5.34 2.20
CA PRO A 264 6.70 6.39 1.99
C PRO A 264 7.30 7.79 2.10
N GLY A 265 6.78 8.69 1.29
CA GLY A 265 7.04 10.12 1.39
C GLY A 265 5.90 10.89 2.03
N ARG A 266 6.01 12.21 2.06
CA ARG A 266 4.96 13.09 2.62
C ARG A 266 3.82 13.26 1.62
N ASP A 267 2.60 13.11 2.08
CA ASP A 267 1.39 13.39 1.33
C ASP A 267 1.26 14.88 0.99
N ARG A 268 0.61 15.15 -0.12
CA ARG A 268 0.28 16.52 -0.57
C ARG A 268 -1.15 16.56 -1.08
N LEU A 269 -1.82 17.69 -0.86
CA LEU A 269 -3.09 18.00 -1.52
C LEU A 269 -2.78 18.78 -2.80
N VAL A 270 -3.24 18.26 -3.92
CA VAL A 270 -3.02 18.84 -5.26
C VAL A 270 -4.32 18.85 -6.06
N THR A 271 -4.47 19.80 -6.95
CA THR A 271 -5.44 19.74 -8.04
C THR A 271 -4.89 18.88 -9.18
N LEU A 272 -5.72 18.45 -10.12
CA LEU A 272 -5.27 17.65 -11.26
C LEU A 272 -4.24 18.42 -12.12
N ALA A 273 -4.37 19.74 -12.23
CA ALA A 273 -3.40 20.59 -12.92
C ALA A 273 -2.02 20.64 -12.25
N GLU A 274 -1.97 20.52 -10.92
CA GLU A 274 -0.73 20.56 -10.14
C GLU A 274 0.01 19.20 -10.08
N VAL A 275 -0.63 18.12 -10.57
CA VAL A 275 -0.05 16.77 -10.53
C VAL A 275 1.27 16.73 -11.31
N ALA A 276 1.35 17.36 -12.48
CA ALA A 276 2.55 17.38 -13.31
C ALA A 276 3.75 17.92 -12.52
N ASP A 277 3.62 19.10 -11.92
CA ASP A 277 4.70 19.73 -11.14
C ASP A 277 5.05 18.93 -9.88
N ALA A 278 4.06 18.31 -9.24
CA ALA A 278 4.29 17.48 -8.07
C ALA A 278 5.09 16.22 -8.43
N VAL A 279 4.73 15.54 -9.52
CA VAL A 279 5.41 14.33 -10.01
C VAL A 279 6.81 14.67 -10.50
N GLU A 280 7.00 15.77 -11.22
CA GLU A 280 8.32 16.23 -11.65
C GLU A 280 9.28 16.38 -10.46
N ARG A 281 8.85 17.08 -9.40
CA ARG A 281 9.66 17.24 -8.19
C ARG A 281 9.99 15.93 -7.49
N LEU A 282 9.08 14.94 -7.55
CA LEU A 282 9.32 13.61 -7.00
C LEU A 282 10.37 12.86 -7.81
N VAL A 283 10.23 12.87 -9.13
CA VAL A 283 11.14 12.16 -10.04
C VAL A 283 12.54 12.74 -9.97
N LEU A 284 12.69 14.09 -9.98
CA LEU A 284 14.00 14.73 -9.88
C LEU A 284 14.72 14.41 -8.56
N ARG A 285 13.98 14.29 -7.45
CA ARG A 285 14.56 13.84 -6.18
C ARG A 285 14.92 12.35 -6.19
N ALA A 286 14.09 11.52 -6.81
CA ALA A 286 14.37 10.11 -6.94
C ALA A 286 15.63 9.85 -7.78
N GLU A 287 15.85 10.60 -8.86
CA GLU A 287 17.07 10.53 -9.67
C GLU A 287 18.33 10.81 -8.85
N GLN A 288 18.29 11.79 -7.95
CA GLN A 288 19.43 12.04 -7.05
C GLN A 288 19.75 10.83 -6.17
N SER A 289 18.72 10.10 -5.73
CA SER A 289 18.86 8.90 -4.92
C SER A 289 19.33 7.68 -5.73
N TRP A 290 19.03 7.66 -7.03
CA TRP A 290 19.39 6.57 -7.95
C TRP A 290 20.70 6.79 -8.67
N ALA A 291 21.41 7.92 -8.46
CA ALA A 291 22.60 8.29 -9.22
C ALA A 291 23.71 7.22 -9.24
N GLY A 292 23.79 6.36 -8.22
CA GLY A 292 24.75 5.25 -8.15
C GLY A 292 24.19 3.86 -8.47
N GLU A 293 22.90 3.74 -8.79
CA GLU A 293 22.24 2.48 -8.99
C GLU A 293 22.20 2.08 -10.47
N PRO A 294 22.62 0.85 -10.82
CA PRO A 294 22.50 0.37 -12.18
C PRO A 294 21.04 0.01 -12.51
N GLY A 295 20.67 0.14 -13.76
CA GLY A 295 19.37 -0.28 -14.27
C GLY A 295 18.46 0.87 -14.64
N ARG A 296 17.21 0.53 -14.94
CA ARG A 296 16.19 1.50 -15.34
C ARG A 296 15.04 1.47 -14.32
N PRO A 297 14.88 2.53 -13.53
CA PRO A 297 13.77 2.65 -12.60
C PRO A 297 12.41 2.60 -13.31
N VAL A 298 11.37 2.22 -12.59
CA VAL A 298 9.99 2.16 -13.09
C VAL A 298 9.13 3.20 -12.37
N LEU A 299 8.19 3.80 -13.06
CA LEU A 299 7.18 4.66 -12.45
C LEU A 299 5.83 3.94 -12.43
N GLU A 300 5.17 3.95 -11.30
CA GLU A 300 3.84 3.35 -11.11
C GLU A 300 2.85 4.41 -10.66
N PHE A 301 1.71 4.49 -11.33
CA PHE A 301 0.61 5.36 -10.94
C PHE A 301 -0.55 4.51 -10.43
N ILE A 302 -0.87 4.61 -9.14
CA ILE A 302 -2.08 4.03 -8.54
C ILE A 302 -3.18 5.08 -8.64
N LEU A 303 -4.15 4.84 -9.51
CA LEU A 303 -5.18 5.80 -9.88
C LEU A 303 -6.58 5.26 -9.60
N PRO A 304 -7.53 6.11 -9.20
CA PRO A 304 -8.93 5.75 -9.19
C PRO A 304 -9.44 5.57 -10.64
N LEU A 305 -10.47 4.75 -10.81
CA LEU A 305 -11.02 4.37 -12.12
C LEU A 305 -11.28 5.55 -13.06
N HIS A 306 -11.75 6.68 -12.53
CA HIS A 306 -12.07 7.87 -13.34
C HIS A 306 -10.81 8.58 -13.87
N LEU A 307 -9.63 8.31 -13.33
CA LEU A 307 -8.35 8.86 -13.80
C LEU A 307 -7.52 7.87 -14.62
N LEU A 308 -7.92 6.61 -14.75
CA LEU A 308 -7.14 5.62 -15.50
C LEU A 308 -7.01 5.95 -17.00
N ASN A 309 -7.94 6.76 -17.54
CA ASN A 309 -7.83 7.22 -18.92
C ASN A 309 -7.00 8.51 -19.09
N GLU A 310 -6.57 9.15 -17.99
CA GLU A 310 -5.66 10.29 -18.06
C GLU A 310 -4.25 9.84 -18.47
N PRO A 311 -3.57 10.57 -19.35
CA PRO A 311 -2.28 10.17 -19.90
C PRO A 311 -1.12 10.50 -18.96
N MET A 312 -1.14 9.98 -17.73
CA MET A 312 -0.14 10.25 -16.68
C MET A 312 1.31 9.92 -17.11
N GLU A 313 1.47 8.95 -17.98
CA GLU A 313 2.79 8.59 -18.52
C GLU A 313 3.38 9.63 -19.47
N TRP A 314 2.57 10.55 -19.98
CA TRP A 314 3.01 11.64 -20.84
C TRP A 314 3.24 12.96 -20.08
N LEU A 315 3.17 12.96 -18.74
CA LEU A 315 3.50 14.14 -17.95
C LEU A 315 4.93 14.61 -18.26
N PRO A 316 5.13 15.93 -18.39
CA PRO A 316 6.44 16.50 -18.70
C PRO A 316 7.36 16.46 -17.48
N VAL A 317 8.66 16.26 -17.73
CA VAL A 317 9.73 16.40 -16.74
C VAL A 317 10.91 17.13 -17.39
N ALA A 318 11.39 18.18 -16.75
CA ALA A 318 12.55 18.95 -17.18
C ALA A 318 13.80 18.49 -16.42
N PHE A 319 14.57 17.54 -16.98
CA PHE A 319 15.87 17.16 -16.44
C PHE A 319 16.94 18.23 -16.72
N LEU A 320 16.72 19.05 -17.72
CA LEU A 320 17.58 20.19 -18.09
C LEU A 320 16.71 21.46 -18.15
N PRO A 321 17.21 22.62 -17.74
CA PRO A 321 16.44 23.86 -17.70
C PRO A 321 15.80 24.28 -19.03
N SER A 322 16.38 23.84 -20.16
CA SER A 322 15.92 24.19 -21.51
C SER A 322 15.14 23.06 -22.22
N SER A 323 14.93 21.91 -21.58
CA SER A 323 14.39 20.75 -22.27
C SER A 323 13.44 19.95 -21.35
N SER A 324 12.20 19.85 -21.76
CA SER A 324 11.20 18.99 -21.12
C SER A 324 10.97 17.74 -21.97
N THR A 325 10.88 16.57 -21.32
CA THR A 325 10.57 15.30 -21.96
C THR A 325 9.42 14.61 -21.25
N ALA A 326 8.68 13.73 -21.91
CA ALA A 326 7.62 12.98 -21.25
C ALA A 326 8.23 11.85 -20.39
N LEU A 327 7.63 11.58 -19.22
CA LEU A 327 8.04 10.53 -18.30
C LEU A 327 8.26 9.18 -18.99
N CYS A 328 7.34 8.79 -19.87
CA CYS A 328 7.38 7.50 -20.56
C CYS A 328 8.49 7.36 -21.59
N LEU A 329 9.22 8.43 -21.90
CA LEU A 329 10.40 8.39 -22.77
C LEU A 329 11.67 8.11 -21.98
N THR A 330 11.66 8.37 -20.69
CA THR A 330 12.80 8.09 -19.79
C THR A 330 12.59 6.79 -19.04
N TYR A 331 11.35 6.54 -18.56
CA TYR A 331 11.00 5.41 -17.70
C TYR A 331 9.95 4.50 -18.32
N PRO A 332 9.97 3.20 -18.05
CA PRO A 332 8.78 2.37 -18.11
C PRO A 332 7.74 2.92 -17.13
N VAL A 333 6.55 3.24 -17.62
CA VAL A 333 5.43 3.75 -16.80
C VAL A 333 4.24 2.82 -16.91
N VAL A 334 3.67 2.41 -15.77
CA VAL A 334 2.49 1.57 -15.69
C VAL A 334 1.41 2.19 -14.82
N LEU A 335 0.15 1.85 -15.11
CA LEU A 335 -1.00 2.23 -14.33
C LEU A 335 -1.42 1.06 -13.44
N ARG A 336 -1.94 1.39 -12.25
CA ARG A 336 -2.47 0.45 -11.26
C ARG A 336 -3.82 0.97 -10.75
N SER A 337 -4.72 0.07 -10.33
CA SER A 337 -6.04 0.47 -9.85
C SER A 337 -6.06 0.66 -8.34
N LEU A 338 -6.53 1.85 -7.92
CA LEU A 338 -6.78 2.16 -6.52
C LEU A 338 -7.92 1.31 -5.94
N GLU A 339 -8.97 1.05 -6.72
CA GLU A 339 -10.11 0.23 -6.31
C GLU A 339 -9.68 -1.20 -6.01
N ARG A 340 -8.82 -1.78 -6.86
CA ARG A 340 -8.26 -3.12 -6.60
C ARG A 340 -7.43 -3.17 -5.32
N MET A 341 -6.60 -2.15 -5.07
CA MET A 341 -5.81 -2.09 -3.83
C MET A 341 -6.69 -2.13 -2.59
N ARG A 342 -7.90 -1.55 -2.68
CA ARG A 342 -8.88 -1.47 -1.58
C ARG A 342 -9.74 -2.73 -1.45
N ALA A 343 -10.01 -3.43 -2.53
CA ALA A 343 -10.90 -4.58 -2.60
C ALA A 343 -10.18 -5.87 -2.17
N LYS A 344 -9.93 -6.02 -0.85
CA LYS A 344 -9.20 -7.16 -0.27
C LYS A 344 -9.82 -8.51 -0.63
N GLU A 345 -11.15 -8.56 -0.85
CA GLU A 345 -11.90 -9.74 -1.28
C GLU A 345 -11.50 -10.26 -2.67
N SER A 346 -10.93 -9.42 -3.52
CA SER A 346 -10.42 -9.80 -4.84
C SER A 346 -8.97 -10.30 -4.83
N HIS A 347 -8.21 -10.04 -3.74
CA HIS A 347 -6.76 -10.24 -3.71
C HIS A 347 -6.34 -11.70 -3.90
N ARG A 348 -7.13 -12.68 -3.41
CA ARG A 348 -6.81 -14.10 -3.62
C ARG A 348 -6.84 -14.47 -5.11
N ARG A 349 -7.91 -14.08 -5.82
CA ARG A 349 -8.04 -14.32 -7.26
C ARG A 349 -6.97 -13.59 -8.05
N TRP A 350 -6.66 -12.37 -7.67
CA TRP A 350 -5.59 -11.56 -8.28
C TRP A 350 -4.22 -12.22 -8.14
N ARG A 351 -3.83 -12.72 -6.95
CA ARG A 351 -2.58 -13.46 -6.75
C ARG A 351 -2.51 -14.74 -7.58
N ASN A 352 -3.60 -15.50 -7.64
CA ASN A 352 -3.65 -16.72 -8.45
C ASN A 352 -3.43 -16.42 -9.94
N ARG A 353 -4.14 -15.43 -10.50
CA ARG A 353 -3.98 -15.03 -11.89
C ARG A 353 -2.62 -14.40 -12.19
N TRP A 354 -2.05 -13.69 -11.22
CA TRP A 354 -0.69 -13.18 -11.36
C TRP A 354 0.33 -14.30 -11.44
N GLN A 355 0.22 -15.32 -10.61
CA GLN A 355 1.08 -16.49 -10.69
C GLN A 355 0.95 -17.19 -12.06
N GLN A 356 -0.28 -17.37 -12.57
CA GLN A 356 -0.51 -17.88 -13.93
C GLN A 356 0.18 -17.02 -14.98
N ALA A 357 0.13 -15.71 -14.85
CA ALA A 357 0.79 -14.80 -15.79
C ALA A 357 2.32 -14.92 -15.76
N LEU A 358 2.92 -15.24 -14.62
CA LEU A 358 4.36 -15.47 -14.49
C LEU A 358 4.78 -16.82 -15.06
N ASP A 359 3.96 -17.86 -14.88
CA ASP A 359 4.26 -19.24 -15.28
C ASP A 359 4.01 -19.47 -16.78
N SER A 360 3.16 -18.64 -17.40
CA SER A 360 2.79 -18.79 -18.81
C SER A 360 3.70 -17.98 -19.74
N PRO A 361 4.27 -18.58 -20.80
CA PRO A 361 5.04 -17.85 -21.80
C PRO A 361 4.16 -16.97 -22.71
N ASP A 362 2.88 -17.30 -22.84
CA ASP A 362 1.89 -16.55 -23.62
C ASP A 362 0.69 -16.21 -22.74
N THR A 363 0.44 -14.92 -22.57
CA THR A 363 -0.69 -14.42 -21.76
C THR A 363 -2.02 -14.69 -22.46
N ALA A 364 -2.88 -15.50 -21.83
CA ALA A 364 -4.27 -15.64 -22.28
C ALA A 364 -4.97 -14.27 -22.19
N CYS A 365 -5.58 -13.87 -23.30
CA CYS A 365 -6.16 -12.55 -23.47
C CYS A 365 -7.62 -12.64 -23.89
N HIS A 366 -8.50 -11.96 -23.17
CA HIS A 366 -9.91 -11.81 -23.54
C HIS A 366 -10.19 -10.41 -24.10
N TRP A 367 -11.15 -10.35 -25.04
CA TRP A 367 -11.52 -9.11 -25.72
C TRP A 367 -12.88 -8.63 -25.23
N ASP A 368 -12.90 -7.43 -24.69
CA ASP A 368 -14.15 -6.76 -24.38
C ASP A 368 -14.87 -6.36 -25.68
N THR A 369 -16.17 -6.60 -25.70
CA THR A 369 -17.09 -6.20 -26.77
C THR A 369 -17.97 -5.02 -26.35
N ALA A 370 -17.67 -4.34 -25.23
CA ALA A 370 -18.41 -3.19 -24.76
C ALA A 370 -18.56 -2.13 -25.88
N GLY A 371 -19.76 -1.62 -26.05
CA GLY A 371 -20.08 -0.69 -27.13
C GLY A 371 -20.40 -1.35 -28.49
N SER A 372 -20.24 -2.68 -28.65
CA SER A 372 -20.77 -3.39 -29.81
C SER A 372 -22.24 -3.77 -29.60
N ARG A 373 -22.96 -4.06 -30.72
CA ARG A 373 -24.35 -4.56 -30.65
C ARG A 373 -24.44 -5.96 -30.01
N ASP A 374 -23.32 -6.66 -29.96
CA ASP A 374 -23.21 -8.03 -29.44
C ASP A 374 -22.70 -8.04 -27.98
N HIS A 375 -22.64 -6.88 -27.31
CA HIS A 375 -22.19 -6.79 -25.94
C HIS A 375 -23.23 -7.38 -24.98
N ASP A 376 -22.89 -8.49 -24.35
CA ASP A 376 -23.64 -9.11 -23.26
C ASP A 376 -22.80 -9.04 -21.97
N PRO A 377 -23.17 -8.17 -21.00
CA PRO A 377 -22.47 -8.07 -19.72
C PRO A 377 -22.45 -9.39 -18.94
N GLY A 378 -23.51 -10.18 -19.03
CA GLY A 378 -23.59 -11.50 -18.38
C GLY A 378 -22.61 -12.49 -18.97
N HIS A 379 -22.43 -12.47 -20.29
CA HIS A 379 -21.41 -13.29 -20.96
C HIS A 379 -20.00 -12.86 -20.58
N TRP A 380 -19.73 -11.54 -20.49
CA TRP A 380 -18.44 -11.00 -20.07
C TRP A 380 -18.05 -11.50 -18.68
N THR A 381 -18.92 -11.29 -17.68
CA THR A 381 -18.68 -11.69 -16.29
C THR A 381 -18.53 -13.22 -16.16
N SER A 382 -19.35 -13.98 -16.90
CA SER A 382 -19.26 -15.45 -16.94
C SER A 382 -17.95 -15.94 -17.55
N ALA A 383 -17.48 -15.33 -18.63
CA ALA A 383 -16.21 -15.65 -19.26
C ALA A 383 -15.02 -15.37 -18.32
N LEU A 384 -15.06 -14.23 -17.60
CA LEU A 384 -14.06 -13.90 -16.59
C LEU A 384 -14.04 -14.90 -15.43
N ALA A 385 -15.21 -15.43 -15.05
CA ALA A 385 -15.32 -16.40 -13.95
C ALA A 385 -14.91 -17.80 -14.38
N ALA A 386 -15.25 -18.22 -15.60
CA ALA A 386 -15.04 -19.57 -16.11
C ALA A 386 -13.59 -19.86 -16.51
N ASP A 387 -12.84 -18.84 -16.95
CA ASP A 387 -11.45 -19.01 -17.40
C ASP A 387 -10.47 -18.45 -16.35
N GLU A 388 -9.98 -19.33 -15.49
CA GLU A 388 -8.96 -18.97 -14.48
C GLU A 388 -7.58 -18.69 -15.12
N GLN A 389 -7.32 -19.14 -16.33
CA GLN A 389 -6.08 -18.89 -17.07
C GLN A 389 -6.04 -17.49 -17.68
N LEU A 390 -7.16 -16.79 -17.67
CA LEU A 390 -7.26 -15.44 -18.20
C LEU A 390 -6.48 -14.43 -17.36
N VAL A 391 -5.40 -13.89 -17.90
CA VAL A 391 -4.50 -12.96 -17.20
C VAL A 391 -4.47 -11.57 -17.82
N SER A 392 -5.11 -11.37 -18.95
CA SER A 392 -5.16 -10.05 -19.60
C SER A 392 -6.49 -9.80 -20.33
N VAL A 393 -6.91 -8.54 -20.35
CA VAL A 393 -8.06 -8.08 -21.13
C VAL A 393 -7.66 -6.92 -22.04
N VAL A 394 -8.31 -6.83 -23.19
CA VAL A 394 -8.20 -5.68 -24.08
C VAL A 394 -9.58 -5.06 -24.23
N LEU A 395 -9.71 -3.80 -23.82
CA LEU A 395 -10.96 -3.08 -23.93
C LEU A 395 -11.17 -2.57 -25.36
N SER A 396 -12.42 -2.59 -25.81
CA SER A 396 -12.81 -2.13 -27.15
C SER A 396 -12.92 -0.59 -27.24
N ALA A 397 -13.10 0.07 -26.09
CA ALA A 397 -13.15 1.51 -25.95
C ALA A 397 -12.50 1.95 -24.62
N PRO A 398 -12.12 3.23 -24.45
CA PRO A 398 -11.58 3.73 -23.19
C PRO A 398 -12.62 3.66 -22.06
N PRO A 399 -12.19 3.38 -20.80
CA PRO A 399 -13.09 3.33 -19.65
C PRO A 399 -13.44 4.74 -19.16
N LEU A 400 -14.32 5.44 -19.90
CA LEU A 400 -14.71 6.82 -19.60
C LEU A 400 -15.76 6.89 -18.48
N SER A 401 -15.77 8.02 -17.77
CA SER A 401 -16.82 8.33 -16.79
C SER A 401 -18.15 8.58 -17.50
N GLY A 402 -19.25 8.03 -16.96
CA GLY A 402 -20.62 8.26 -17.50
C GLY A 402 -21.17 7.11 -18.34
N ASP A 403 -20.39 6.07 -18.64
CA ASP A 403 -20.90 4.86 -19.29
C ASP A 403 -20.92 3.67 -18.29
N PRO A 404 -22.00 3.45 -17.54
CA PRO A 404 -22.09 2.40 -16.53
C PRO A 404 -22.19 0.99 -17.13
N ARG A 405 -22.44 0.85 -18.43
CA ARG A 405 -22.59 -0.43 -19.15
C ARG A 405 -21.53 -0.66 -20.21
N GLY A 406 -20.56 0.25 -20.35
CA GLY A 406 -19.51 0.18 -21.35
C GLY A 406 -18.19 -0.36 -20.80
N SER A 407 -17.10 -0.02 -21.48
CA SER A 407 -15.74 -0.50 -21.15
C SER A 407 -15.28 -0.19 -19.73
N ARG A 408 -15.89 0.79 -19.05
CA ARG A 408 -15.63 1.06 -17.63
C ARG A 408 -16.16 -0.05 -16.73
N ALA A 409 -17.38 -0.55 -17.00
CA ALA A 409 -17.94 -1.70 -16.27
C ALA A 409 -17.12 -2.96 -16.55
N SER A 410 -16.77 -3.20 -17.82
CA SER A 410 -15.91 -4.32 -18.22
C SER A 410 -14.55 -4.30 -17.53
N LEU A 411 -13.93 -3.10 -17.38
CA LEU A 411 -12.67 -2.96 -16.64
C LEU A 411 -12.86 -3.27 -15.17
N PHE A 412 -13.93 -2.73 -14.55
CA PHE A 412 -14.24 -2.97 -13.15
C PHE A 412 -14.43 -4.46 -12.86
N ASP A 413 -15.23 -5.16 -13.67
CA ASP A 413 -15.46 -6.60 -13.55
C ASP A 413 -14.15 -7.40 -13.71
N ALA A 414 -13.30 -7.04 -14.67
CA ALA A 414 -11.99 -7.66 -14.83
C ALA A 414 -11.08 -7.45 -13.61
N LEU A 415 -11.08 -6.25 -13.04
CA LEU A 415 -10.35 -5.96 -11.82
C LEU A 415 -10.81 -6.84 -10.65
N PHE A 416 -12.12 -6.95 -10.41
CA PHE A 416 -12.68 -7.76 -9.33
C PHE A 416 -12.58 -9.28 -9.59
N ALA A 417 -12.57 -9.71 -10.85
CA ALA A 417 -12.23 -11.07 -11.22
C ALA A 417 -10.74 -11.42 -10.99
N GLY A 418 -9.90 -10.41 -10.70
CA GLY A 418 -8.49 -10.59 -10.41
C GLY A 418 -7.57 -10.55 -11.64
N VAL A 419 -8.04 -10.10 -12.81
CA VAL A 419 -7.22 -10.03 -14.03
C VAL A 419 -6.12 -8.98 -13.85
N PRO A 420 -4.82 -9.32 -13.88
CA PRO A 420 -3.74 -8.39 -13.53
C PRO A 420 -3.39 -7.36 -14.61
N MET A 421 -3.75 -7.62 -15.86
CA MET A 421 -3.38 -6.76 -16.97
C MET A 421 -4.60 -6.33 -17.78
N ALA A 422 -4.66 -5.02 -18.12
CA ALA A 422 -5.65 -4.50 -19.04
C ALA A 422 -5.00 -3.51 -20.02
N VAL A 423 -5.46 -3.53 -21.27
CA VAL A 423 -4.92 -2.68 -22.35
C VAL A 423 -6.07 -2.02 -23.09
N TRP A 424 -5.96 -0.73 -23.35
CA TRP A 424 -6.92 0.00 -24.18
C TRP A 424 -6.27 1.13 -24.96
N ASP A 425 -6.96 1.60 -25.99
CA ASP A 425 -6.63 2.85 -26.68
C ASP A 425 -7.46 3.97 -26.02
N ARG A 426 -6.83 5.10 -25.69
CA ARG A 426 -7.53 6.23 -25.04
C ARG A 426 -8.49 6.98 -25.96
N ARG A 427 -8.37 6.77 -27.27
CA ARG A 427 -9.28 7.39 -28.24
C ARG A 427 -10.65 6.73 -28.18
N PRO A 428 -11.73 7.51 -28.33
CA PRO A 428 -13.10 6.96 -28.39
C PRO A 428 -13.26 5.90 -29.48
N GLU A 429 -12.59 6.11 -30.62
CA GLU A 429 -12.56 5.17 -31.74
C GLU A 429 -11.15 4.63 -31.96
N PRO A 430 -10.83 3.46 -31.42
CA PRO A 430 -9.55 2.81 -31.65
C PRO A 430 -9.35 2.49 -33.14
N PRO A 431 -8.11 2.55 -33.65
CA PRO A 431 -7.82 2.12 -35.03
C PRO A 431 -8.20 0.66 -35.26
N SER A 432 -8.61 0.32 -36.47
CA SER A 432 -9.03 -1.05 -36.84
C SER A 432 -7.95 -2.10 -36.60
N ASP A 433 -6.68 -1.73 -36.62
CA ASP A 433 -5.54 -2.62 -36.35
C ASP A 433 -5.14 -2.68 -34.87
N PHE A 434 -5.85 -1.95 -33.96
CA PHE A 434 -5.54 -1.90 -32.54
C PHE A 434 -5.51 -3.30 -31.89
N ARG A 435 -6.50 -4.15 -32.18
CA ARG A 435 -6.53 -5.55 -31.68
C ARG A 435 -5.26 -6.33 -32.04
N LYS A 436 -4.79 -6.21 -33.27
CA LYS A 436 -3.58 -6.89 -33.73
C LYS A 436 -2.34 -6.37 -32.99
N LYS A 437 -2.26 -5.06 -32.75
CA LYS A 437 -1.16 -4.42 -32.02
C LYS A 437 -1.16 -4.80 -30.54
N ALA A 438 -2.32 -4.77 -29.88
CA ALA A 438 -2.47 -5.16 -28.49
C ALA A 438 -2.10 -6.63 -28.26
N ARG A 439 -2.53 -7.54 -29.16
CA ARG A 439 -2.14 -8.96 -29.12
C ARG A 439 -0.61 -9.14 -29.21
N ARG A 440 0.05 -8.40 -30.10
CA ARG A 440 1.52 -8.46 -30.22
C ARG A 440 2.20 -7.93 -28.95
N LEU A 441 1.67 -6.87 -28.35
CA LEU A 441 2.20 -6.28 -27.12
C LEU A 441 2.11 -7.25 -25.94
N LEU A 442 0.99 -7.96 -25.82
CA LEU A 442 0.73 -8.92 -24.74
C LEU A 442 1.48 -10.26 -24.93
N LYS A 443 2.00 -10.53 -26.13
CA LYS A 443 2.75 -11.76 -26.39
C LYS A 443 4.11 -11.75 -25.67
N GLY A 444 4.45 -12.87 -25.04
CA GLY A 444 5.69 -13.06 -24.27
C GLY A 444 5.50 -12.89 -22.76
N LYS A 445 6.57 -12.97 -22.00
CA LYS A 445 6.52 -12.96 -20.53
C LYS A 445 5.81 -11.71 -19.99
N ALA A 446 4.86 -11.92 -19.08
CA ALA A 446 4.08 -10.84 -18.47
C ALA A 446 4.98 -9.77 -17.84
N ILE A 447 6.02 -10.18 -17.10
CA ILE A 447 6.93 -9.26 -16.38
C ILE A 447 7.68 -8.29 -17.30
N GLU A 448 7.82 -8.62 -18.58
CA GLU A 448 8.47 -7.76 -19.58
C GLU A 448 7.51 -6.74 -20.21
N LEU A 449 6.21 -6.81 -19.91
CA LEU A 449 5.21 -5.92 -20.51
C LEU A 449 5.54 -4.43 -20.32
N PRO A 450 5.96 -3.94 -19.15
CA PRO A 450 6.32 -2.53 -18.98
C PRO A 450 7.42 -2.07 -19.93
N GLN A 451 8.43 -2.92 -20.18
CA GLN A 451 9.53 -2.61 -21.11
C GLN A 451 9.08 -2.65 -22.58
N ARG A 452 8.16 -3.56 -22.94
CA ARG A 452 7.58 -3.59 -24.29
C ARG A 452 6.75 -2.32 -24.55
N VAL A 453 5.97 -1.90 -23.56
CA VAL A 453 5.18 -0.66 -23.62
C VAL A 453 6.09 0.55 -23.75
N HIS A 454 7.14 0.62 -22.95
CA HIS A 454 8.12 1.72 -23.00
C HIS A 454 8.74 1.85 -24.40
N ARG A 455 9.19 0.73 -25.01
CA ARG A 455 9.72 0.73 -26.40
C ARG A 455 8.69 1.24 -27.38
N LEU A 456 7.43 0.79 -27.29
CA LEU A 456 6.37 1.25 -28.18
C LEU A 456 6.09 2.76 -28.06
N ARG A 457 6.23 3.33 -26.87
CA ARG A 457 6.11 4.78 -26.63
C ARG A 457 7.30 5.56 -27.20
N MET A 458 8.50 5.00 -27.07
CA MET A 458 9.72 5.55 -27.71
C MET A 458 9.58 5.59 -29.24
N ASP A 459 9.07 4.49 -29.84
CA ASP A 459 8.81 4.43 -31.29
C ASP A 459 7.76 5.48 -31.71
N ALA A 460 6.75 5.72 -30.88
CA ALA A 460 5.74 6.75 -31.14
C ALA A 460 6.34 8.18 -31.11
N ALA A 461 7.29 8.44 -30.21
CA ALA A 461 7.94 9.73 -30.10
C ALA A 461 8.91 10.03 -31.25
N THR A 462 9.59 8.99 -31.75
CA THR A 462 10.57 9.08 -32.84
C THR A 462 9.95 8.96 -34.23
N ALA A 463 8.66 8.59 -34.33
CA ALA A 463 7.96 8.49 -35.61
C ALA A 463 7.98 9.82 -36.38
N ALA A 464 7.98 9.75 -37.72
CA ALA A 464 7.90 10.92 -38.58
C ALA A 464 6.71 11.82 -38.23
N ALA A 465 6.87 13.15 -38.37
CA ALA A 465 5.88 14.15 -37.91
C ALA A 465 4.43 13.85 -38.32
N GLY A 466 4.21 13.44 -39.58
CA GLY A 466 2.87 13.08 -40.09
C GLY A 466 2.27 11.78 -39.49
N ARG A 467 3.03 10.95 -38.81
CA ARG A 467 2.61 9.68 -38.19
C ARG A 467 2.55 9.71 -36.68
N ARG A 468 3.10 10.73 -36.03
CA ARG A 468 3.17 10.83 -34.55
C ARG A 468 1.82 10.81 -33.90
N GLY A 469 0.88 11.64 -34.37
CA GLY A 469 -0.47 11.77 -33.80
C GLY A 469 -1.34 10.51 -33.91
N GLY A 470 -1.12 9.68 -34.93
CA GLY A 470 -1.85 8.42 -35.15
C GLY A 470 -1.15 7.19 -34.56
N HIS A 471 0.07 7.31 -34.02
CA HIS A 471 0.82 6.15 -33.53
C HIS A 471 0.19 5.56 -32.25
N THR A 472 -0.07 4.24 -32.25
CA THR A 472 -0.73 3.54 -31.14
C THR A 472 -0.03 3.79 -29.81
N GLY A 473 1.30 3.80 -29.76
CA GLY A 473 2.08 4.02 -28.52
C GLY A 473 1.78 5.33 -27.83
N ARG A 474 1.25 6.36 -28.53
CA ARG A 474 0.88 7.63 -27.94
C ARG A 474 -0.45 7.59 -27.18
N HIS A 475 -1.34 6.71 -27.60
CA HIS A 475 -2.69 6.60 -27.06
C HIS A 475 -2.92 5.34 -26.22
N LEU A 476 -1.92 4.48 -26.15
CA LEU A 476 -2.00 3.23 -25.42
C LEU A 476 -1.96 3.43 -23.93
N ALA A 477 -2.99 2.96 -23.23
CA ALA A 477 -2.99 2.79 -21.78
C ALA A 477 -2.76 1.31 -21.44
N VAL A 478 -1.98 1.07 -20.40
CA VAL A 478 -1.69 -0.26 -19.89
C VAL A 478 -1.78 -0.26 -18.39
N LEU A 479 -2.74 -1.00 -17.87
CA LEU A 479 -2.81 -1.37 -16.47
C LEU A 479 -1.98 -2.64 -16.29
N PHE A 480 -1.03 -2.60 -15.37
CA PHE A 480 -0.15 -3.70 -15.01
C PHE A 480 -0.03 -3.73 -13.50
N ASP A 481 -0.70 -4.67 -12.89
CA ASP A 481 -0.97 -4.65 -11.48
C ASP A 481 -0.42 -5.90 -10.80
N ASP A 482 0.73 -5.74 -10.12
CA ASP A 482 1.43 -6.80 -9.41
C ASP A 482 0.94 -6.88 -7.95
N PRO A 483 0.32 -8.00 -7.51
CA PRO A 483 -0.17 -8.16 -6.15
C PRO A 483 0.93 -8.22 -5.08
N ASN A 484 2.19 -8.44 -5.47
CA ASN A 484 3.34 -8.46 -4.56
C ASN A 484 3.90 -7.06 -4.30
N ARG A 485 3.40 -6.05 -5.02
CA ARG A 485 3.85 -4.66 -4.93
C ARG A 485 2.79 -3.77 -4.29
N LEU A 486 2.21 -4.24 -3.19
CA LEU A 486 1.30 -3.44 -2.38
C LEU A 486 2.08 -2.37 -1.63
N VAL A 487 1.48 -1.20 -1.48
CA VAL A 487 1.98 -0.12 -0.64
C VAL A 487 1.11 -0.02 0.60
N ASP A 488 1.72 0.24 1.75
CA ASP A 488 0.99 0.42 2.99
C ASP A 488 0.17 1.71 2.91
N TRP A 489 -1.12 1.52 2.93
CA TRP A 489 -2.06 2.60 2.87
C TRP A 489 -2.57 2.97 4.26
N SER A 490 -1.87 3.87 4.94
CA SER A 490 -2.29 4.50 6.19
C SER A 490 -3.17 5.74 5.96
N GLY A 491 -3.92 5.77 4.86
CA GLY A 491 -4.90 6.81 4.57
C GLY A 491 -6.25 6.44 5.15
N SER A 492 -6.82 7.31 6.00
CA SER A 492 -8.15 7.19 6.62
C SER A 492 -9.19 6.53 5.73
N PRO A 493 -10.06 5.68 6.27
CA PRO A 493 -11.21 5.17 5.54
C PRO A 493 -12.17 6.34 5.30
N GLU A 494 -11.99 7.07 4.21
CA GLU A 494 -13.04 7.93 3.72
C GLU A 494 -14.13 7.06 3.11
N SER A 495 -15.29 7.18 3.71
CA SER A 495 -16.64 6.91 3.22
C SER A 495 -16.68 6.26 1.83
N ASP A 496 -17.02 4.98 1.81
CA ASP A 496 -17.41 4.24 0.63
C ASP A 496 -18.61 4.94 -0.07
N PRO A 497 -18.46 5.55 -1.25
CA PRO A 497 -19.59 6.07 -2.02
C PRO A 497 -20.24 5.00 -2.89
N GLY A 498 -19.90 3.72 -2.69
CA GLY A 498 -20.33 2.63 -3.57
C GLY A 498 -21.56 1.84 -3.13
N ARG A 499 -22.16 2.15 -1.98
CA ARG A 499 -23.44 1.53 -1.60
C ARG A 499 -24.61 2.33 -2.20
N VAL A 500 -24.89 2.13 -3.48
CA VAL A 500 -26.18 2.46 -4.08
C VAL A 500 -27.23 1.65 -3.32
N ARG A 501 -27.94 2.31 -2.42
CA ARG A 501 -29.19 1.78 -1.87
C ARG A 501 -30.16 1.67 -3.06
N GLY A 502 -30.51 0.44 -3.43
CA GLY A 502 -31.70 0.18 -4.21
C GLY A 502 -32.90 0.69 -3.41
N GLY A 503 -33.33 1.89 -3.72
CA GLY A 503 -34.63 2.40 -3.28
C GLY A 503 -35.67 1.66 -4.08
N HIS A 504 -36.39 0.74 -3.46
CA HIS A 504 -37.73 0.37 -3.88
C HIS A 504 -38.65 1.53 -3.48
N ASP A 505 -39.00 2.36 -4.44
CA ASP A 505 -40.19 3.20 -4.35
C ASP A 505 -41.41 2.31 -4.55
N GLU A 506 -42.07 1.95 -3.44
CA GLU A 506 -43.45 1.51 -3.48
C GLU A 506 -44.33 2.76 -3.69
N GLU A 507 -44.73 3.00 -4.93
CA GLU A 507 -45.88 3.83 -5.21
C GLU A 507 -47.15 3.06 -4.86
N GLY A 508 -47.73 3.41 -3.71
CA GLY A 508 -49.07 3.02 -3.32
C GLY A 508 -50.09 3.98 -3.98
N GLU A 509 -50.90 3.37 -4.85
CA GLU A 509 -52.18 3.98 -5.31
C GLU A 509 -53.13 4.23 -4.14
N THR A 510 -53.69 5.41 -4.13
CA THR A 510 -55.14 5.67 -3.98
C THR A 510 -55.48 7.03 -4.62
#